data_3f5483453f95c36602b90a18b3995ed0
#
_entry.id   3f5483453f95c36602b90a18b3995ed0
#
_cell.length_a   1.000
_cell.length_b   1.000
_cell.length_c   1.000
_cell.angle_alpha   90.00
_cell.angle_beta   90.00
_cell.angle_gamma   90.00
#
_symmetry.space_group_name_H-M   'P 1'
#
loop_
_entity.id
_entity.type
_entity.pdbx_description
1 polymer ?
#
loop_
_entity_poly.entity_id
_entity_poly.type
_entity_poly.pdbx_seq_one_letter_code
_entity_poly.pdbx_strand_id
1 'polypeptide(L)'
;MPSLSKEAALVHDALVARGLETPLRPPMDELDNETRKSLIAGHMTEIMQLLNLYLSDDSLMETPHRIAKMYVDEIFAGLDYANFPKITLIENKMKVDEMVTVRDITLTSTCEHHFVTIDGKATVAYIPKDSVIGLSKINRIVQFFAQRPQVQERLTQQILTALQTLLGTNNVAVSIDAVHYCVKARGIRDATSATTTTSLGGLFKSSQNTRQEFLRAVRHHP
;
A
#
# COMPACT_ATOMS: atom_id res chain seq x y z
N MET A 1 -6.89 23.22 -2.58
CA MET A 1 -6.78 21.76 -2.80
C MET A 1 -7.98 21.27 -3.60
N PRO A 2 -7.83 20.41 -4.61
CA PRO A 2 -8.99 19.74 -5.19
C PRO A 2 -9.70 18.97 -4.07
N SER A 3 -11.03 19.02 -4.02
CA SER A 3 -11.81 18.27 -3.03
C SER A 3 -11.57 16.78 -3.24
N LEU A 4 -11.20 16.08 -2.17
CA LEU A 4 -11.06 14.62 -2.20
C LEU A 4 -12.38 13.97 -2.62
N SER A 5 -12.29 12.80 -3.27
CA SER A 5 -13.49 11.99 -3.49
C SER A 5 -14.11 11.60 -2.14
N LYS A 6 -15.43 11.37 -2.12
CA LYS A 6 -16.15 10.95 -0.91
C LYS A 6 -15.52 9.69 -0.30
N GLU A 7 -15.13 8.74 -1.13
CA GLU A 7 -14.52 7.48 -0.72
C GLU A 7 -13.12 7.71 -0.15
N ALA A 8 -12.32 8.57 -0.77
CA ALA A 8 -10.98 8.94 -0.27
C ALA A 8 -11.05 9.58 1.11
N ALA A 9 -11.95 10.57 1.29
CA ALA A 9 -12.15 11.23 2.57
C ALA A 9 -12.62 10.24 3.66
N LEU A 10 -13.60 9.40 3.34
CA LEU A 10 -14.14 8.40 4.26
C LEU A 10 -13.06 7.42 4.75
N VAL A 11 -12.22 6.95 3.84
CA VAL A 11 -11.12 6.02 4.18
C VAL A 11 -10.04 6.74 4.98
N HIS A 12 -9.64 7.94 4.58
CA HIS A 12 -8.68 8.76 5.33
C HIS A 12 -9.12 8.97 6.78
N ASP A 13 -10.36 9.44 7.00
CA ASP A 13 -10.88 9.70 8.33
C ASP A 13 -10.96 8.43 9.19
N ALA A 14 -11.32 7.28 8.59
CA ALA A 14 -11.33 6.00 9.28
C ALA A 14 -9.92 5.54 9.71
N LEU A 15 -8.89 5.82 8.91
CA LEU A 15 -7.49 5.52 9.25
C LEU A 15 -6.96 6.44 10.34
N VAL A 16 -7.24 7.74 10.24
CA VAL A 16 -6.87 8.72 11.26
C VAL A 16 -7.51 8.38 12.60
N ALA A 17 -8.82 8.09 12.62
CA ALA A 17 -9.54 7.72 13.84
C ALA A 17 -9.00 6.45 14.53
N ARG A 18 -8.33 5.56 13.78
CA ARG A 18 -7.71 4.33 14.29
C ARG A 18 -6.20 4.45 14.54
N GLY A 19 -5.60 5.62 14.29
CA GLY A 19 -4.15 5.83 14.39
C GLY A 19 -3.34 5.00 13.40
N LEU A 20 -3.93 4.68 12.24
CA LEU A 20 -3.32 3.84 11.20
C LEU A 20 -2.85 4.64 10.00
N GLU A 21 -3.09 5.95 9.96
CA GLU A 21 -2.61 6.77 8.85
C GLU A 21 -1.07 6.85 8.85
N THR A 22 -0.49 7.00 7.68
CA THR A 22 0.94 7.25 7.53
C THR A 22 1.31 8.52 8.33
N PRO A 23 2.39 8.52 9.12
CA PRO A 23 2.77 9.67 9.95
C PRO A 23 3.26 10.83 9.06
N LEU A 24 2.34 11.64 8.59
CA LEU A 24 2.62 12.85 7.83
C LEU A 24 2.61 14.08 8.76
N ARG A 25 3.55 14.98 8.55
CA ARG A 25 3.46 16.32 9.17
C ARG A 25 2.38 17.13 8.46
N PRO A 26 1.73 18.09 9.14
CA PRO A 26 0.94 19.09 8.45
C PRO A 26 1.78 19.77 7.35
N PRO A 27 1.22 20.06 6.18
CA PRO A 27 1.94 20.76 5.14
C PRO A 27 2.40 22.13 5.68
N MET A 28 3.71 22.37 5.70
CA MET A 28 4.28 23.66 6.09
C MET A 28 4.13 24.69 4.96
N ASP A 29 4.22 24.21 3.71
CA ASP A 29 3.99 24.96 2.49
C ASP A 29 3.27 24.07 1.49
N GLU A 30 2.34 24.63 0.70
CA GLU A 30 1.70 23.92 -0.41
C GLU A 30 2.66 23.88 -1.62
N LEU A 31 3.63 23.00 -1.58
CA LEU A 31 4.51 22.74 -2.72
C LEU A 31 3.75 21.95 -3.77
N ASP A 32 3.71 22.45 -4.99
CA ASP A 32 3.29 21.64 -6.13
C ASP A 32 4.29 20.52 -6.43
N ASN A 33 3.87 19.53 -7.20
CA ASN A 33 4.70 18.34 -7.47
C ASN A 33 5.96 18.67 -8.27
N GLU A 34 5.96 19.67 -9.14
CA GLU A 34 7.14 20.06 -9.92
C GLU A 34 8.20 20.71 -9.04
N THR A 35 7.79 21.64 -8.17
CA THR A 35 8.67 22.25 -7.17
C THR A 35 9.23 21.20 -6.22
N ARG A 36 8.39 20.26 -5.75
CA ARG A 36 8.82 19.15 -4.89
C ARG A 36 9.87 18.26 -5.57
N LYS A 37 9.66 17.90 -6.84
CA LYS A 37 10.63 17.12 -7.64
C LYS A 37 11.95 17.87 -7.82
N SER A 38 11.89 19.18 -8.11
CA SER A 38 13.09 20.00 -8.27
C SER A 38 13.92 20.04 -6.98
N LEU A 39 13.29 20.26 -5.83
CA LEU A 39 13.98 20.25 -4.52
C LEU A 39 14.59 18.89 -4.19
N ILE A 40 13.86 17.80 -4.40
CA ILE A 40 14.36 16.44 -4.18
C ILE A 40 15.55 16.15 -5.10
N ALA A 41 15.48 16.54 -6.38
CA ALA A 41 16.59 16.37 -7.33
C ALA A 41 17.84 17.13 -6.87
N GLY A 42 17.68 18.37 -6.35
CA GLY A 42 18.79 19.13 -5.77
C GLY A 42 19.47 18.39 -4.62
N HIS A 43 18.71 17.89 -3.65
CA HIS A 43 19.24 17.10 -2.54
C HIS A 43 19.88 15.79 -2.98
N MET A 44 19.31 15.11 -4.00
CA MET A 44 19.91 13.90 -4.56
C MET A 44 21.25 14.20 -5.25
N THR A 45 21.36 15.33 -5.94
CA THR A 45 22.62 15.81 -6.51
C THR A 45 23.69 15.96 -5.42
N GLU A 46 23.37 16.62 -4.31
CA GLU A 46 24.28 16.77 -3.17
C GLU A 46 24.71 15.41 -2.59
N ILE A 47 23.77 14.49 -2.37
CA ILE A 47 24.08 13.13 -1.88
C ILE A 47 25.02 12.41 -2.84
N MET A 48 24.77 12.45 -4.14
CA MET A 48 25.61 11.79 -5.15
C MET A 48 27.01 12.39 -5.20
N GLN A 49 27.16 13.71 -5.05
CA GLN A 49 28.45 14.40 -4.95
C GLN A 49 29.22 13.96 -3.69
N LEU A 50 28.55 13.84 -2.53
CA LEU A 50 29.16 13.33 -1.31
C LEU A 50 29.64 11.87 -1.44
N LEU A 51 29.02 11.09 -2.32
CA LEU A 51 29.46 9.73 -2.69
C LEU A 51 30.60 9.73 -3.74
N ASN A 52 31.14 10.89 -4.12
CA ASN A 52 32.16 11.08 -5.14
C ASN A 52 31.76 10.58 -6.54
N LEU A 53 30.45 10.61 -6.85
CA LEU A 53 29.97 10.25 -8.21
C LEU A 53 30.17 11.43 -9.16
N TYR A 54 30.58 11.11 -10.40
CA TYR A 54 30.85 12.11 -11.43
C TYR A 54 29.57 12.40 -12.24
N LEU A 55 28.83 13.45 -11.84
CA LEU A 55 27.53 13.78 -12.42
C LEU A 55 27.57 14.39 -13.82
N SER A 56 28.76 14.66 -14.38
CA SER A 56 28.89 15.04 -15.78
C SER A 56 28.97 13.83 -16.73
N ASP A 57 29.01 12.61 -16.18
CA ASP A 57 28.89 11.38 -16.97
C ASP A 57 27.47 11.23 -17.49
N ASP A 58 27.33 10.86 -18.77
CA ASP A 58 26.03 10.76 -19.46
C ASP A 58 25.10 9.70 -18.84
N SER A 59 25.64 8.69 -18.16
CA SER A 59 24.87 7.66 -17.46
C SER A 59 24.28 8.16 -16.13
N LEU A 60 24.87 9.18 -15.50
CA LEU A 60 24.53 9.67 -14.17
C LEU A 60 23.84 11.04 -14.14
N MET A 61 24.05 11.87 -15.18
CA MET A 61 23.60 13.26 -15.19
C MET A 61 22.09 13.44 -14.90
N GLU A 62 21.26 12.52 -15.38
CA GLU A 62 19.80 12.55 -15.18
C GLU A 62 19.32 11.80 -13.94
N THR A 63 20.21 11.12 -13.21
CA THR A 63 19.83 10.28 -12.06
C THR A 63 19.11 11.04 -10.96
N PRO A 64 19.53 12.26 -10.55
CA PRO A 64 18.80 13.03 -9.54
C PRO A 64 17.34 13.29 -9.92
N HIS A 65 17.09 13.67 -11.17
CA HIS A 65 15.73 13.94 -11.67
C HIS A 65 14.90 12.66 -11.77
N ARG A 66 15.50 11.55 -12.21
CA ARG A 66 14.83 10.24 -12.27
C ARG A 66 14.41 9.76 -10.88
N ILE A 67 15.28 9.92 -9.87
CA ILE A 67 14.95 9.56 -8.48
C ILE A 67 13.83 10.45 -7.95
N ALA A 68 13.90 11.75 -8.18
CA ALA A 68 12.88 12.69 -7.73
C ALA A 68 11.50 12.36 -8.35
N LYS A 69 11.46 12.11 -9.65
CA LYS A 69 10.24 11.69 -10.35
C LYS A 69 9.70 10.36 -9.79
N MET A 70 10.56 9.36 -9.64
CA MET A 70 10.17 8.07 -9.07
C MET A 70 9.56 8.23 -7.67
N TYR A 71 10.14 9.06 -6.81
CA TYR A 71 9.62 9.28 -5.45
C TYR A 71 8.26 9.97 -5.46
N VAL A 72 8.09 11.03 -6.24
CA VAL A 72 6.86 11.83 -6.19
C VAL A 72 5.72 11.20 -6.98
N ASP A 73 6.01 10.73 -8.20
CA ASP A 73 4.97 10.32 -9.15
C ASP A 73 4.67 8.80 -9.10
N GLU A 74 5.55 7.99 -8.49
CA GLU A 74 5.46 6.53 -8.56
C GLU A 74 5.37 5.89 -7.18
N ILE A 75 6.53 5.71 -6.49
CA ILE A 75 6.58 4.86 -5.28
C ILE A 75 5.98 5.50 -4.03
N PHE A 76 5.80 6.82 -4.00
CA PHE A 76 5.15 7.54 -2.90
C PHE A 76 3.89 8.31 -3.34
N ALA A 77 3.39 8.03 -4.54
CA ALA A 77 2.16 8.65 -5.06
C ALA A 77 0.93 8.39 -4.19
N GLY A 78 0.90 7.31 -3.42
CA GLY A 78 -0.16 6.97 -2.48
C GLY A 78 -0.21 7.84 -1.21
N LEU A 79 0.78 8.72 -0.99
CA LEU A 79 0.71 9.73 0.09
C LEU A 79 -0.31 10.82 -0.20
N ASP A 80 -0.61 11.05 -1.48
CA ASP A 80 -1.64 11.99 -1.91
C ASP A 80 -2.97 11.27 -2.14
N TYR A 81 -3.98 11.58 -1.32
CA TYR A 81 -5.32 11.01 -1.45
C TYR A 81 -6.08 11.47 -2.71
N ALA A 82 -5.59 12.47 -3.44
CA ALA A 82 -6.10 12.79 -4.77
C ALA A 82 -5.91 11.61 -5.76
N ASN A 83 -4.89 10.77 -5.51
CA ASN A 83 -4.60 9.55 -6.27
C ASN A 83 -5.40 8.31 -5.79
N PHE A 84 -6.29 8.48 -4.79
CA PHE A 84 -7.11 7.37 -4.32
C PHE A 84 -7.96 6.79 -5.45
N PRO A 85 -8.00 5.45 -5.63
CA PRO A 85 -8.70 4.87 -6.78
C PRO A 85 -10.20 5.15 -6.75
N LYS A 86 -10.77 5.43 -7.93
CA LYS A 86 -12.22 5.48 -8.08
C LYS A 86 -12.83 4.12 -7.75
N ILE A 87 -13.67 4.10 -6.74
CA ILE A 87 -14.34 2.88 -6.26
C ILE A 87 -15.62 2.64 -7.05
N THR A 88 -15.88 1.37 -7.34
CA THR A 88 -17.14 0.92 -7.94
C THR A 88 -17.71 -0.18 -7.05
N LEU A 89 -18.83 0.11 -6.45
CA LEU A 89 -19.66 -0.84 -5.72
C LEU A 89 -20.95 -1.09 -6.52
N ILE A 90 -21.40 -2.31 -6.50
CA ILE A 90 -22.72 -2.70 -7.03
C ILE A 90 -23.53 -3.35 -5.91
N GLU A 91 -24.84 -3.14 -5.96
CA GLU A 91 -25.76 -3.77 -5.01
C GLU A 91 -25.67 -5.30 -5.09
N ASN A 92 -25.64 -5.97 -3.94
CA ASN A 92 -25.60 -7.43 -3.84
C ASN A 92 -26.96 -8.09 -4.15
N LYS A 93 -27.51 -7.83 -5.33
CA LYS A 93 -28.79 -8.41 -5.78
C LYS A 93 -28.76 -9.93 -5.90
N MET A 94 -27.57 -10.48 -6.14
CA MET A 94 -27.35 -11.93 -6.24
C MET A 94 -27.39 -12.62 -4.87
N LYS A 95 -27.44 -11.84 -3.75
CA LYS A 95 -27.40 -12.34 -2.38
C LYS A 95 -26.21 -13.26 -2.11
N VAL A 96 -25.03 -12.89 -2.65
CA VAL A 96 -23.78 -13.59 -2.35
C VAL A 96 -23.48 -13.39 -0.86
N ASP A 97 -23.37 -14.47 -0.12
CA ASP A 97 -23.08 -14.53 1.32
C ASP A 97 -21.85 -15.39 1.66
N GLU A 98 -21.23 -15.96 0.64
CA GLU A 98 -20.00 -16.71 0.75
C GLU A 98 -18.76 -15.83 0.60
N MET A 99 -17.62 -16.35 1.02
CA MET A 99 -16.33 -15.66 0.96
C MET A 99 -15.88 -15.42 -0.48
N VAL A 100 -15.66 -14.18 -0.85
CA VAL A 100 -14.99 -13.78 -2.09
C VAL A 100 -13.53 -13.52 -1.80
N THR A 101 -12.62 -14.21 -2.49
CA THR A 101 -11.17 -14.09 -2.29
C THR A 101 -10.46 -13.68 -3.57
N VAL A 102 -9.61 -12.65 -3.48
CA VAL A 102 -8.66 -12.23 -4.52
C VAL A 102 -7.25 -12.55 -4.04
N ARG A 103 -6.56 -13.43 -4.76
CA ARG A 103 -5.23 -13.92 -4.40
C ARG A 103 -4.15 -13.38 -5.32
N ASP A 104 -2.91 -13.52 -4.89
CA ASP A 104 -1.72 -13.24 -5.67
C ASP A 104 -1.68 -11.81 -6.23
N ILE A 105 -2.26 -10.85 -5.49
CA ILE A 105 -2.18 -9.45 -5.84
C ILE A 105 -0.71 -9.02 -5.69
N THR A 106 -0.04 -8.73 -6.78
CA THR A 106 1.34 -8.23 -6.77
C THR A 106 1.42 -6.97 -5.90
N LEU A 107 2.38 -6.94 -5.01
CA LEU A 107 2.60 -5.85 -4.07
C LEU A 107 4.07 -5.49 -4.05
N THR A 108 4.38 -4.28 -4.47
CA THR A 108 5.71 -3.68 -4.31
C THR A 108 5.55 -2.40 -3.51
N SER A 109 6.25 -2.31 -2.38
CA SER A 109 6.21 -1.17 -1.47
C SER A 109 7.62 -0.75 -1.07
N THR A 110 7.75 0.24 -0.22
CA THR A 110 9.03 0.78 0.23
C THR A 110 9.09 0.78 1.76
N CYS A 111 10.12 0.14 2.30
CA CYS A 111 10.37 0.15 3.74
C CYS A 111 10.65 1.58 4.23
N GLU A 112 9.91 2.05 5.24
CA GLU A 112 10.04 3.42 5.73
C GLU A 112 11.37 3.70 6.43
N HIS A 113 12.06 2.66 6.92
CA HIS A 113 13.31 2.82 7.67
C HIS A 113 14.54 3.04 6.77
N HIS A 114 14.53 2.51 5.55
CA HIS A 114 15.71 2.52 4.67
C HIS A 114 15.40 2.92 3.23
N PHE A 115 14.14 3.18 2.91
CA PHE A 115 13.65 3.48 1.56
C PHE A 115 14.05 2.43 0.52
N VAL A 116 14.12 1.16 0.92
CA VAL A 116 14.36 0.03 0.03
C VAL A 116 13.11 -0.83 -0.13
N THR A 117 13.06 -1.59 -1.19
CA THR A 117 11.89 -2.36 -1.63
C THR A 117 11.42 -3.39 -0.61
N ILE A 118 10.11 -3.49 -0.49
CA ILE A 118 9.35 -4.64 0.03
C ILE A 118 8.64 -5.24 -1.18
N ASP A 119 8.89 -6.50 -1.49
CA ASP A 119 8.33 -7.17 -2.67
C ASP A 119 7.60 -8.44 -2.29
N GLY A 120 6.35 -8.57 -2.72
CA GLY A 120 5.53 -9.70 -2.29
C GLY A 120 4.16 -9.77 -2.96
N LYS A 121 3.26 -10.43 -2.25
CA LYS A 121 1.88 -10.67 -2.70
C LYS A 121 0.90 -10.43 -1.56
N ALA A 122 -0.28 -9.92 -1.91
CA ALA A 122 -1.40 -9.81 -0.99
C ALA A 122 -2.53 -10.77 -1.38
N THR A 123 -3.19 -11.31 -0.38
CA THR A 123 -4.47 -12.02 -0.50
C THR A 123 -5.51 -11.25 0.30
N VAL A 124 -6.62 -10.91 -0.35
CA VAL A 124 -7.73 -10.17 0.24
C VAL A 124 -8.98 -11.03 0.14
N ALA A 125 -9.72 -11.15 1.23
CA ALA A 125 -11.02 -11.80 1.23
C ALA A 125 -12.07 -10.93 1.94
N TYR A 126 -13.31 -11.04 1.51
CA TYR A 126 -14.45 -10.43 2.19
C TYR A 126 -15.70 -11.29 2.04
N ILE A 127 -16.64 -11.15 2.96
CA ILE A 127 -17.98 -11.72 2.85
C ILE A 127 -18.90 -10.53 2.55
N PRO A 128 -19.55 -10.52 1.37
CA PRO A 128 -20.46 -9.44 0.99
C PRO A 128 -21.63 -9.30 1.97
N LYS A 129 -22.10 -8.06 2.15
CA LYS A 129 -23.36 -7.75 2.82
C LYS A 129 -24.31 -7.11 1.80
N ASP A 130 -24.37 -5.82 1.77
CA ASP A 130 -25.29 -5.06 0.93
C ASP A 130 -24.71 -4.76 -0.47
N SER A 131 -23.40 -4.87 -0.61
CA SER A 131 -22.68 -4.55 -1.84
C SER A 131 -21.53 -5.50 -2.13
N VAL A 132 -21.14 -5.58 -3.40
CA VAL A 132 -19.92 -6.23 -3.89
C VAL A 132 -19.04 -5.19 -4.57
N ILE A 133 -17.73 -5.36 -4.46
CA ILE A 133 -16.73 -4.45 -5.03
C ILE A 133 -16.13 -5.04 -6.30
N GLY A 134 -15.89 -4.20 -7.30
CA GLY A 134 -15.17 -4.64 -8.51
C GLY A 134 -13.78 -5.16 -8.17
N LEU A 135 -13.42 -6.35 -8.66
CA LEU A 135 -12.15 -7.04 -8.32
C LEU A 135 -10.92 -6.15 -8.57
N SER A 136 -10.89 -5.43 -9.70
CA SER A 136 -9.80 -4.49 -10.02
C SER A 136 -9.68 -3.34 -9.02
N LYS A 137 -10.73 -3.03 -8.26
CA LYS A 137 -10.71 -1.97 -7.24
C LYS A 137 -9.98 -2.44 -5.98
N ILE A 138 -10.11 -3.71 -5.63
CA ILE A 138 -9.33 -4.33 -4.55
C ILE A 138 -7.83 -4.21 -4.87
N ASN A 139 -7.41 -4.60 -6.07
CA ASN A 139 -6.01 -4.49 -6.50
C ASN A 139 -5.51 -3.05 -6.43
N ARG A 140 -6.31 -2.09 -6.89
CA ARG A 140 -5.93 -0.66 -6.84
C ARG A 140 -5.83 -0.10 -5.43
N ILE A 141 -6.67 -0.55 -4.50
CA ILE A 141 -6.57 -0.17 -3.08
C ILE A 141 -5.26 -0.71 -2.48
N VAL A 142 -4.92 -1.97 -2.77
CA VAL A 142 -3.65 -2.58 -2.34
C VAL A 142 -2.47 -1.75 -2.87
N GLN A 143 -2.46 -1.42 -4.17
CA GLN A 143 -1.41 -0.61 -4.79
C GLN A 143 -1.33 0.80 -4.19
N PHE A 144 -2.46 1.47 -3.96
CA PHE A 144 -2.50 2.81 -3.39
C PHE A 144 -1.80 2.87 -2.01
N PHE A 145 -2.06 1.89 -1.14
CA PHE A 145 -1.40 1.83 0.17
C PHE A 145 0.03 1.30 0.09
N ALA A 146 0.37 0.49 -0.92
CA ALA A 146 1.73 0.06 -1.17
C ALA A 146 2.65 1.21 -1.63
N GLN A 147 2.11 2.19 -2.33
CA GLN A 147 2.85 3.37 -2.82
C GLN A 147 3.08 4.42 -1.71
N ARG A 148 3.62 3.98 -0.57
CA ARG A 148 3.96 4.81 0.60
C ARG A 148 5.20 4.26 1.28
N PRO A 149 5.92 5.06 2.10
CA PRO A 149 6.84 4.50 3.07
C PRO A 149 6.06 3.67 4.09
N GLN A 150 6.39 2.37 4.24
CA GLN A 150 5.58 1.42 4.98
C GLN A 150 6.39 0.56 5.97
N VAL A 151 5.69 0.15 7.03
CA VAL A 151 5.91 -1.14 7.71
C VAL A 151 4.79 -2.08 7.31
N GLN A 152 5.09 -3.35 7.11
CA GLN A 152 4.14 -4.31 6.54
C GLN A 152 2.89 -4.49 7.40
N GLU A 153 3.02 -4.38 8.71
CA GLU A 153 1.92 -4.47 9.68
C GLU A 153 0.91 -3.35 9.48
N ARG A 154 1.37 -2.10 9.32
CA ARG A 154 0.51 -0.95 9.05
C ARG A 154 -0.14 -1.07 7.67
N LEU A 155 0.60 -1.44 6.64
CA LEU A 155 0.09 -1.65 5.29
C LEU A 155 -1.08 -2.64 5.29
N THR A 156 -0.92 -3.79 5.98
CA THR A 156 -1.97 -4.81 6.11
C THR A 156 -3.23 -4.25 6.79
N GLN A 157 -3.06 -3.46 7.85
CA GLN A 157 -4.17 -2.84 8.59
C GLN A 157 -4.85 -1.73 7.78
N GLN A 158 -4.10 -0.93 7.02
CA GLN A 158 -4.65 0.12 6.17
C GLN A 158 -5.56 -0.47 5.09
N ILE A 159 -5.13 -1.53 4.42
CA ILE A 159 -5.91 -2.22 3.39
C ILE A 159 -7.19 -2.81 4.01
N LEU A 160 -7.08 -3.49 5.16
CA LEU A 160 -8.24 -4.04 5.87
C LEU A 160 -9.27 -2.94 6.20
N THR A 161 -8.80 -1.86 6.83
CA THR A 161 -9.66 -0.76 7.27
C THR A 161 -10.34 -0.07 6.10
N ALA A 162 -9.60 0.18 5.01
CA ALA A 162 -10.16 0.79 3.81
C ALA A 162 -11.29 -0.06 3.22
N LEU A 163 -11.08 -1.36 3.08
CA LEU A 163 -12.09 -2.27 2.55
C LEU A 163 -13.30 -2.41 3.47
N GLN A 164 -13.11 -2.50 4.79
CA GLN A 164 -14.20 -2.51 5.75
C GLN A 164 -15.05 -1.25 5.66
N THR A 165 -14.41 -0.10 5.55
CA THR A 165 -15.06 1.21 5.45
C THR A 165 -15.86 1.33 4.15
N LEU A 166 -15.27 0.95 3.01
CA LEU A 166 -15.91 1.05 1.70
C LEU A 166 -17.08 0.06 1.53
N LEU A 167 -16.92 -1.17 2.02
CA LEU A 167 -17.94 -2.23 1.91
C LEU A 167 -19.03 -2.15 2.98
N GLY A 168 -18.85 -1.33 4.01
CA GLY A 168 -19.79 -1.23 5.14
C GLY A 168 -19.93 -2.55 5.92
N THR A 169 -18.89 -3.37 5.95
CA THR A 169 -18.87 -4.65 6.69
C THR A 169 -17.53 -4.85 7.39
N ASN A 170 -17.57 -5.48 8.57
CA ASN A 170 -16.34 -5.89 9.27
C ASN A 170 -15.75 -7.19 8.72
N ASN A 171 -16.48 -7.93 7.87
CA ASN A 171 -16.08 -9.24 7.36
C ASN A 171 -15.08 -9.12 6.22
N VAL A 172 -13.87 -8.69 6.54
CA VAL A 172 -12.73 -8.55 5.62
C VAL A 172 -11.51 -9.21 6.25
N ALA A 173 -10.68 -9.82 5.42
CA ALA A 173 -9.39 -10.39 5.79
C ALA A 173 -8.32 -10.00 4.76
N VAL A 174 -7.12 -9.72 5.24
CA VAL A 174 -5.96 -9.39 4.41
C VAL A 174 -4.76 -10.17 4.93
N SER A 175 -4.01 -10.78 4.02
CA SER A 175 -2.70 -11.38 4.30
C SER A 175 -1.70 -10.89 3.26
N ILE A 176 -0.51 -10.51 3.73
CA ILE A 176 0.61 -10.10 2.88
C ILE A 176 1.79 -11.00 3.19
N ASP A 177 2.39 -11.56 2.16
CA ASP A 177 3.64 -12.32 2.23
C ASP A 177 4.68 -11.62 1.36
N ALA A 178 5.79 -11.18 1.97
CA ALA A 178 6.75 -10.34 1.28
C ALA A 178 8.20 -10.53 1.76
N VAL A 179 9.13 -10.29 0.83
CA VAL A 179 10.57 -10.22 1.07
C VAL A 179 10.97 -8.77 1.29
N HIS A 180 11.72 -8.51 2.35
CA HIS A 180 12.22 -7.19 2.70
C HIS A 180 13.66 -7.01 2.26
N TYR A 181 13.92 -6.13 1.30
CA TYR A 181 15.27 -5.87 0.82
C TYR A 181 16.16 -5.16 1.84
N CYS A 182 15.58 -4.51 2.85
CA CYS A 182 16.35 -3.99 3.98
C CYS A 182 17.00 -5.10 4.84
N VAL A 183 16.48 -6.33 4.77
CA VAL A 183 17.04 -7.53 5.40
C VAL A 183 17.89 -8.31 4.39
N LYS A 184 17.38 -8.47 3.15
CA LYS A 184 17.99 -9.31 2.10
C LYS A 184 19.25 -8.69 1.48
N ALA A 185 19.20 -7.42 1.09
CA ALA A 185 20.26 -6.78 0.28
C ALA A 185 21.34 -6.06 1.10
N ARG A 186 21.09 -5.83 2.39
CA ARG A 186 21.98 -5.11 3.30
C ARG A 186 21.82 -5.65 4.74
N GLY A 187 22.61 -5.10 5.67
CA GLY A 187 22.54 -5.48 7.09
C GLY A 187 22.85 -6.96 7.28
N ILE A 188 21.86 -7.73 7.74
CA ILE A 188 22.00 -9.16 8.03
C ILE A 188 22.16 -10.03 6.76
N ARG A 189 21.72 -9.55 5.60
CA ARG A 189 21.82 -10.22 4.29
C ARG A 189 21.20 -11.63 4.27
N ASP A 190 20.10 -11.83 4.97
CA ASP A 190 19.32 -13.07 4.89
C ASP A 190 18.48 -13.08 3.60
N ALA A 191 18.88 -13.91 2.65
CA ALA A 191 18.26 -13.98 1.33
C ALA A 191 16.99 -14.84 1.29
N THR A 192 16.71 -15.62 2.34
CA THR A 192 15.67 -16.66 2.35
C THR A 192 14.46 -16.32 3.19
N SER A 193 14.58 -15.38 4.14
CA SER A 193 13.46 -15.00 5.00
C SER A 193 12.40 -14.20 4.25
N ALA A 194 11.14 -14.54 4.53
CA ALA A 194 9.97 -13.77 4.13
C ALA A 194 9.12 -13.45 5.37
N THR A 195 8.36 -12.38 5.30
CA THR A 195 7.49 -11.95 6.39
C THR A 195 6.04 -12.08 5.97
N THR A 196 5.23 -12.79 6.75
CA THR A 196 3.78 -12.86 6.56
C THR A 196 3.09 -12.03 7.64
N THR A 197 2.25 -11.10 7.23
CA THR A 197 1.35 -10.35 8.12
C THR A 197 -0.10 -10.63 7.74
N THR A 198 -0.96 -10.83 8.75
CA THR A 198 -2.37 -11.13 8.54
C THR A 198 -3.23 -10.28 9.45
N SER A 199 -4.25 -9.65 8.89
CA SER A 199 -5.27 -8.90 9.60
C SER A 199 -6.65 -9.47 9.31
N LEU A 200 -7.42 -9.75 10.35
CA LEU A 200 -8.72 -10.40 10.29
C LEU A 200 -9.79 -9.52 10.95
N GLY A 201 -10.91 -9.35 10.29
CA GLY A 201 -12.08 -8.64 10.79
C GLY A 201 -13.35 -9.50 10.82
N GLY A 202 -14.35 -9.08 11.61
CA GLY A 202 -15.65 -9.74 11.67
C GLY A 202 -15.58 -11.26 11.84
N LEU A 203 -16.26 -12.00 10.98
CA LEU A 203 -16.31 -13.48 11.01
C LEU A 203 -14.93 -14.11 10.80
N PHE A 204 -14.03 -13.52 10.03
CA PHE A 204 -12.65 -14.01 9.88
C PHE A 204 -11.88 -14.02 11.22
N LYS A 205 -12.26 -13.15 12.17
CA LYS A 205 -11.67 -13.09 13.50
C LYS A 205 -12.43 -13.94 14.52
N SER A 206 -13.75 -13.98 14.45
CA SER A 206 -14.62 -14.62 15.46
C SER A 206 -14.94 -16.08 15.18
N SER A 207 -14.97 -16.51 13.88
CA SER A 207 -15.27 -17.89 13.48
C SER A 207 -13.99 -18.62 13.12
N GLN A 208 -13.70 -19.73 13.80
CA GLN A 208 -12.56 -20.57 13.50
C GLN A 208 -12.62 -21.20 12.10
N ASN A 209 -13.81 -21.60 11.65
CA ASN A 209 -13.98 -22.19 10.33
C ASN A 209 -13.69 -21.19 9.22
N THR A 210 -14.28 -19.99 9.30
CA THR A 210 -14.04 -18.92 8.30
C THR A 210 -12.57 -18.49 8.28
N ARG A 211 -11.94 -18.41 9.46
CA ARG A 211 -10.50 -18.15 9.56
C ARG A 211 -9.67 -19.21 8.87
N GLN A 212 -9.95 -20.49 9.13
CA GLN A 212 -9.21 -21.59 8.53
C GLN A 212 -9.39 -21.65 7.02
N GLU A 213 -10.59 -21.39 6.53
CA GLU A 213 -10.88 -21.32 5.11
C GLU A 213 -10.04 -20.23 4.41
N PHE A 214 -10.01 -19.02 4.99
CA PHE A 214 -9.15 -17.93 4.49
C PHE A 214 -7.67 -18.33 4.53
N LEU A 215 -7.16 -18.86 5.63
CA LEU A 215 -5.75 -19.23 5.76
C LEU A 215 -5.36 -20.39 4.82
N ARG A 216 -6.29 -21.27 4.45
CA ARG A 216 -6.06 -22.27 3.39
C ARG A 216 -5.92 -21.59 2.03
N ALA A 217 -6.79 -20.63 1.73
CA ALA A 217 -6.71 -19.86 0.48
C ALA A 217 -5.37 -19.09 0.35
N VAL A 218 -4.82 -18.57 1.46
CA VAL A 218 -3.50 -17.91 1.49
C VAL A 218 -2.37 -18.89 1.18
N ARG A 219 -2.44 -20.14 1.68
CA ARG A 219 -1.36 -21.14 1.57
C ARG A 219 -1.32 -21.88 0.23
N HIS A 220 -2.42 -21.90 -0.53
CA HIS A 220 -2.47 -22.53 -1.84
C HIS A 220 -1.79 -21.66 -2.90
N HIS A 221 -0.45 -21.62 -2.87
CA HIS A 221 0.34 -21.31 -4.06
C HIS A 221 0.57 -22.62 -4.82
N PRO A 222 0.25 -22.68 -6.13
CA PRO A 222 0.62 -23.83 -6.95
C PRO A 222 2.15 -23.96 -7.07
#